data_64a0090950a0c5d56ad43691e2ed113b
#
_entry.id   64a0090950a0c5d56ad43691e2ed113b
#
_cell.length_a   1.000
_cell.length_b   1.000
_cell.length_c   1.000
_cell.angle_alpha   90.00
_cell.angle_beta   90.00
_cell.angle_gamma   90.00
#
_symmetry.space_group_name_H-M   'P 1'
#
loop_
_entity.id
_entity.type
_entity.pdbx_description
1 polymer ?
#
loop_
_entity_poly.entity_id
_entity_poly.type
_entity_poly.pdbx_seq_one_letter_code
_entity_poly.pdbx_strand_id
1 'polypeptide(L)' 'MLKKLVLATIAAMALSIATPALASDYLANTKSGKFHFADCRTIKHPDAPHFVPYDSRDEAIADGYKPCGVCKP' A
#
# COMPACT_ATOMS: atom_id res chain seq x y z
N MET A 1 40.25 3.70 7.89
CA MET A 1 39.77 3.57 9.13
C MET A 1 38.36 3.95 9.36
N LEU A 2 38.02 4.99 8.99
CA LEU A 2 36.73 5.45 9.25
C LEU A 2 35.70 4.75 8.46
N LYS A 3 36.03 4.25 7.40
CA LYS A 3 35.06 3.61 6.57
C LYS A 3 34.21 2.64 7.26
N LYS A 4 34.63 1.98 8.16
CA LYS A 4 33.86 1.02 8.82
C LYS A 4 32.58 1.53 9.32
N LEU A 5 32.53 2.68 9.69
CA LEU A 5 31.36 3.20 10.26
C LEU A 5 30.21 3.06 9.33
N VAL A 6 30.43 3.22 8.17
CA VAL A 6 29.43 3.19 7.18
C VAL A 6 28.61 1.96 7.20
N LEU A 7 29.18 0.89 7.43
CA LEU A 7 28.46 -0.32 7.42
C LEU A 7 27.32 -0.40 8.35
N ALA A 8 27.49 0.08 9.45
CA ALA A 8 26.48 -0.03 10.44
C ALA A 8 25.14 0.49 9.96
N THR A 9 25.19 1.45 9.18
CA THR A 9 23.99 2.06 8.76
C THR A 9 23.12 1.17 7.95
N ILE A 10 23.65 0.43 7.18
CA ILE A 10 22.91 -0.42 6.32
C ILE A 10 22.05 -1.38 7.04
N ALA A 11 22.50 -1.89 8.06
CA ALA A 11 21.75 -2.84 8.80
C ALA A 11 20.40 -2.30 9.22
N ALA A 12 20.39 -1.10 9.56
CA ALA A 12 19.17 -0.51 10.04
C ALA A 12 18.05 -0.57 9.06
N MET A 13 18.35 -0.48 7.84
CA MET A 13 17.33 -0.46 6.88
C MET A 13 16.59 -1.73 6.79
N ALA A 14 17.24 -2.77 6.89
CA ALA A 14 16.61 -4.03 6.74
C ALA A 14 15.42 -4.21 7.65
N LEU A 15 15.46 -3.62 8.77
CA LEU A 15 14.38 -3.77 9.67
C LEU A 15 13.08 -3.20 9.27
N SER A 16 13.13 -2.08 8.72
CA SER A 16 11.92 -1.41 8.37
C SER A 16 11.05 -2.21 7.46
N ILE A 17 11.54 -3.15 6.86
CA ILE A 17 10.77 -3.88 5.96
C ILE A 17 9.84 -4.82 6.56
N ALA A 18 10.12 -5.24 7.63
CA ALA A 18 9.31 -6.19 8.25
C ALA A 18 7.89 -5.89 8.39
N THR A 19 7.38 -4.90 8.11
CA THR A 19 6.11 -4.74 8.47
C THR A 19 5.11 -4.87 7.57
N PRO A 20 4.33 -4.68 7.58
CA PRO A 20 3.13 -4.81 7.49
C PRO A 20 2.28 -4.76 6.42
N ALA A 21 2.37 -5.66 5.68
CA ALA A 21 1.54 -5.77 4.59
C ALA A 21 0.11 -5.79 5.03
N LEU A 22 -0.09 -6.18 6.21
CA LEU A 22 -1.44 -6.28 6.66
C LEU A 22 -2.10 -5.00 7.02
N ALA A 23 -1.37 -3.99 7.10
CA ALA A 23 -1.90 -2.74 7.54
C ALA A 23 -2.33 -1.80 6.45
N SER A 24 -2.53 -2.29 5.28
CA SER A 24 -2.94 -1.41 4.20
C SER A 24 -4.35 -0.91 4.41
N ASP A 25 -4.55 0.38 4.36
CA ASP A 25 -5.85 0.97 4.56
C ASP A 25 -6.68 1.04 3.29
N TYR A 26 -6.06 0.90 2.16
CA TYR A 26 -6.72 1.04 0.87
C TYR A 26 -6.44 -0.12 -0.06
N LEU A 27 -7.39 -0.45 -0.90
CA LEU A 27 -7.21 -1.46 -1.93
C LEU A 27 -7.60 -0.88 -3.27
N ALA A 28 -6.72 -0.98 -4.25
CA ALA A 28 -6.99 -0.48 -5.58
C ALA A 28 -7.35 -1.64 -6.50
N ASN A 29 -8.39 -1.46 -7.28
CA ASN A 29 -8.84 -2.48 -8.20
C ASN A 29 -8.24 -2.19 -9.56
N THR A 30 -7.34 -3.03 -10.02
CA THR A 30 -6.65 -2.81 -11.29
C THR A 30 -7.58 -2.94 -12.48
N LYS A 31 -8.71 -3.59 -12.32
CA LYS A 31 -9.64 -3.75 -13.43
C LYS A 31 -10.52 -2.52 -13.61
N SER A 32 -10.94 -1.92 -12.52
CA SER A 32 -11.81 -0.76 -12.62
C SER A 32 -11.04 0.56 -12.58
N GLY A 33 -9.82 0.54 -12.08
CA GLY A 33 -9.04 1.77 -11.94
C GLY A 33 -9.44 2.59 -10.73
N LYS A 34 -10.19 2.01 -9.80
CA LYS A 34 -10.63 2.73 -8.61
C LYS A 34 -10.02 2.15 -7.36
N PHE A 35 -9.84 2.99 -6.35
CA PHE A 35 -9.35 2.51 -5.07
C PHE A 35 -10.42 2.73 -4.01
N HIS A 36 -10.37 1.92 -2.97
CA HIS A 36 -11.40 1.85 -1.95
C HIS A 36 -10.75 1.81 -0.57
N PHE A 37 -11.52 2.11 0.45
CA PHE A 37 -11.08 1.74 1.79
C PHE A 37 -11.03 0.22 1.81
N ALA A 38 -10.12 -0.34 2.54
CA ALA A 38 -9.95 -1.80 2.57
C ALA A 38 -11.21 -2.53 3.02
N ASP A 39 -12.04 -1.89 3.81
CA ASP A 39 -13.28 -2.47 4.28
C ASP A 39 -14.51 -1.99 3.48
N CYS A 40 -14.30 -1.49 2.29
CA CYS A 40 -15.41 -1.00 1.47
C CYS A 40 -16.40 -2.12 1.20
N ARG A 41 -17.66 -1.83 1.38
CA ARG A 41 -18.69 -2.86 1.21
C ARG A 41 -18.83 -3.36 -0.20
N THR A 42 -18.28 -2.66 -1.17
CA THR A 42 -18.34 -3.14 -2.54
C THR A 42 -17.30 -4.20 -2.82
N ILE A 43 -16.35 -4.37 -1.94
CA ILE A 43 -15.30 -5.36 -2.11
C ILE A 43 -15.79 -6.66 -1.50
N LYS A 44 -16.01 -7.65 -2.33
CA LYS A 44 -16.48 -8.94 -1.85
C LYS A 44 -15.35 -9.92 -1.66
N HIS A 45 -14.27 -9.74 -2.39
CA HIS A 45 -13.12 -10.64 -2.29
C HIS A 45 -11.86 -9.81 -2.20
N PRO A 46 -11.54 -9.29 -1.02
CA PRO A 46 -10.39 -8.40 -0.86
C PRO A 46 -9.04 -9.07 -1.14
N ASP A 47 -9.00 -10.38 -1.11
CA ASP A 47 -7.77 -11.11 -1.40
C ASP A 47 -7.64 -11.48 -2.88
N ALA A 48 -8.52 -11.00 -3.71
CA ALA A 48 -8.45 -11.31 -5.14
C ALA A 48 -7.20 -10.67 -5.74
N PRO A 49 -6.61 -11.32 -6.74
CA PRO A 49 -5.34 -10.83 -7.30
C PRO A 49 -5.39 -9.47 -7.99
N HIS A 50 -6.57 -8.99 -8.32
CA HIS A 50 -6.66 -7.69 -8.96
C HIS A 50 -6.71 -6.53 -7.96
N PHE A 51 -6.63 -6.80 -6.67
CA PHE A 51 -6.56 -5.75 -5.69
C PHE A 51 -5.11 -5.54 -5.26
N VAL A 52 -4.68 -4.29 -5.25
CA VAL A 52 -3.34 -3.92 -4.86
C VAL A 52 -3.42 -3.06 -3.60
N PRO A 53 -2.71 -3.38 -2.56
CA PRO A 53 -2.78 -2.61 -1.32
C PRO A 53 -2.01 -1.31 -1.38
N TYR A 54 -2.54 -0.29 -0.74
CA TYR A 54 -1.87 1.00 -0.62
C TYR A 54 -1.97 1.48 0.83
N ASP A 55 -0.91 2.11 1.30
CA ASP A 55 -0.88 2.63 2.65
C ASP A 55 -1.46 4.02 2.76
N SER A 56 -1.52 4.73 1.67
CA SER A 56 -2.06 6.08 1.69
C SER A 56 -2.89 6.38 0.45
N ARG A 57 -3.81 7.29 0.63
CA ARG A 57 -4.65 7.74 -0.44
C ARG A 57 -3.83 8.41 -1.54
N ASP A 58 -2.85 9.19 -1.15
CA ASP A 58 -2.02 9.91 -2.10
C ASP A 58 -1.23 8.99 -3.01
N GLU A 59 -0.80 7.86 -2.50
CA GLU A 59 -0.07 6.92 -3.31
C GLU A 59 -0.96 6.30 -4.37
N ALA A 60 -2.18 5.98 -4.02
CA ALA A 60 -3.12 5.40 -4.97
C ALA A 60 -3.43 6.40 -6.08
N ILE A 61 -3.62 7.66 -5.71
CA ILE A 61 -3.90 8.69 -6.70
C ILE A 61 -2.69 8.92 -7.59
N ALA A 62 -1.51 8.89 -7.05
CA ALA A 62 -0.29 9.07 -7.84
C ALA A 62 -0.12 7.97 -8.87
N ASP A 63 -0.61 6.79 -8.57
CA ASP A 63 -0.55 5.67 -9.51
C ASP A 63 -1.71 5.66 -10.50
N GLY A 64 -2.56 6.65 -10.44
CA GLY A 64 -3.62 6.78 -11.44
C GLY A 64 -4.98 6.25 -11.05
N TYR A 65 -5.15 5.81 -9.81
CA TYR A 65 -6.43 5.30 -9.38
C TYR A 65 -7.35 6.44 -8.93
N LYS A 66 -8.65 6.23 -9.05
CA LYS A 66 -9.63 7.20 -8.63
C LYS A 66 -10.42 6.68 -7.45
N PRO A 67 -10.88 7.56 -6.57
CA PRO A 67 -11.63 7.10 -5.40
C PRO A 67 -12.98 6.50 -5.77
N CYS A 68 -13.33 5.45 -5.06
CA CYS A 68 -14.60 4.78 -5.24
C CYS A 68 -15.74 5.71 -4.86
N GLY A 69 -16.81 5.70 -5.62
CA GLY A 69 -17.95 6.56 -5.34
C GLY A 69 -18.84 6.07 -4.19
N VAL A 70 -18.64 4.87 -3.72
CA VAL A 70 -19.43 4.32 -2.63
C VAL A 70 -18.79 4.58 -1.28
N CYS A 71 -17.56 4.17 -1.08
CA CYS A 71 -16.90 4.40 0.20
C CYS A 71 -16.16 5.73 0.26
N LYS A 72 -15.92 6.33 -0.87
CA LYS A 72 -15.34 7.69 -0.95
C LYS A 72 -14.06 7.86 -0.13
N PRO A 73 -13.07 7.07 -0.40
CA PRO A 73 -11.80 7.20 0.33
C PRO A 73 -11.00 8.48 -0.02
#